data_3200814c4ef56974d1ca52dbb43336f7
#
_entry.id   3200814c4ef56974d1ca52dbb43336f7
#
_cell.length_a   1.000
_cell.length_b   1.000
_cell.length_c   1.000
_cell.angle_alpha   90.00
_cell.angle_beta   90.00
_cell.angle_gamma   90.00
#
_symmetry.space_group_name_H-M   'P 1'
#
loop_
_entity.id
_entity.type
_entity.pdbx_description
1 polymer ?
#
loop_
_entity_poly.entity_id
_entity_poly.type
_entity_poly.pdbx_seq_one_letter_code
_entity_poly.pdbx_strand_id
1 'polypeptide(L)'
;MTDSALDTQVHRTVGRRLIRNPLIWGALLLLAALIWTLAGDDLSFFPFLLMLVGGWCFGFAFVNATLRMVPARNGVFLHAGVAIVLGAAIAFVVEYGEDLLASFPDPVRAGAVVVQLAAIPAAGWIWLGLVSRITDVMTRREAKKRPVPVTPEWEREESGDGSGVRFPGIPLRMRALTGAIIAIVVVFGLGGTALVIAFDDVVLRLGARLTIILVGVVIALPVYFIFTALLRRRTESCLVAFGNDELRVTVGESTHVIPFRRLERLVWRTRSDYARIEVQGDGVDLSLVAGLAKPPRGLTAELPPLPRRVFRRLELAGMTQESSRRRDVTIFTRSPEQA
;
A
#
# COMPACT_ATOMS: atom_id res chain seq x y z
N MET A 1 -25.94 -15.65 30.41
CA MET A 1 -24.60 -15.04 30.52
C MET A 1 -23.81 -14.96 29.18
N THR A 2 -24.41 -15.29 28.06
CA THR A 2 -23.76 -15.35 26.72
C THR A 2 -23.86 -14.05 25.91
N ASP A 3 -24.81 -13.16 26.20
CA ASP A 3 -25.02 -11.94 25.39
C ASP A 3 -23.97 -10.85 25.61
N SER A 4 -23.40 -10.72 26.81
CA SER A 4 -22.43 -9.67 27.10
C SER A 4 -21.06 -9.88 26.43
N ALA A 5 -20.68 -11.13 26.17
CA ALA A 5 -19.42 -11.46 25.50
C ALA A 5 -19.47 -11.20 23.99
N LEU A 6 -20.62 -11.46 23.35
CA LEU A 6 -20.89 -11.14 21.95
C LEU A 6 -20.89 -9.65 21.68
N ASP A 7 -21.50 -8.86 22.58
CA ASP A 7 -21.58 -7.40 22.47
C ASP A 7 -20.19 -6.77 22.58
N THR A 8 -19.35 -7.27 23.49
CA THR A 8 -17.96 -6.79 23.68
C THR A 8 -17.06 -7.11 22.47
N GLN A 9 -17.27 -8.27 21.81
CA GLN A 9 -16.54 -8.63 20.59
C GLN A 9 -16.96 -7.77 19.39
N VAL A 10 -18.26 -7.50 19.25
CA VAL A 10 -18.79 -6.63 18.19
C VAL A 10 -18.25 -5.21 18.34
N HIS A 11 -18.26 -4.65 19.54
CA HIS A 11 -17.70 -3.31 19.81
C HIS A 11 -16.18 -3.22 19.55
N ARG A 12 -15.40 -4.23 19.89
CA ARG A 12 -13.96 -4.26 19.61
C ARG A 12 -13.65 -4.36 18.10
N THR A 13 -14.45 -5.07 17.34
CA THR A 13 -14.26 -5.19 15.89
C THR A 13 -14.68 -3.93 15.14
N VAL A 14 -15.73 -3.25 15.59
CA VAL A 14 -16.19 -1.97 15.04
C VAL A 14 -15.17 -0.88 15.32
N GLY A 15 -14.69 -0.74 16.57
CA GLY A 15 -13.67 0.24 16.94
C GLY A 15 -12.37 0.09 16.15
N ARG A 16 -11.87 -1.14 15.95
CA ARG A 16 -10.70 -1.40 15.10
C ARG A 16 -10.91 -1.06 13.62
N ARG A 17 -12.12 -1.21 13.09
CA ARG A 17 -12.45 -0.81 11.71
C ARG A 17 -12.49 0.69 11.54
N LEU A 18 -13.03 1.43 12.53
CA LEU A 18 -13.08 2.88 12.54
C LEU A 18 -11.66 3.48 12.55
N ILE A 19 -10.80 3.01 13.45
CA ILE A 19 -9.40 3.48 13.56
C ILE A 19 -8.58 3.21 12.29
N ARG A 20 -8.94 2.20 11.50
CA ARG A 20 -8.25 1.86 10.24
C ARG A 20 -8.83 2.57 9.01
N ASN A 21 -9.86 3.37 9.16
CA ASN A 21 -10.51 4.05 8.04
C ASN A 21 -9.84 5.41 7.77
N PRO A 22 -9.13 5.60 6.65
CA PRO A 22 -8.47 6.86 6.34
C PRO A 22 -9.44 8.03 6.18
N LEU A 23 -10.71 7.79 5.80
CA LEU A 23 -11.72 8.84 5.70
C LEU A 23 -12.01 9.49 7.05
N ILE A 24 -12.04 8.70 8.13
CA ILE A 24 -12.29 9.22 9.48
C ILE A 24 -11.14 10.10 9.92
N TRP A 25 -9.91 9.63 9.72
CA TRP A 25 -8.72 10.44 10.04
C TRP A 25 -8.65 11.71 9.19
N GLY A 26 -8.95 11.61 7.90
CA GLY A 26 -9.03 12.78 7.03
C GLY A 26 -10.04 13.81 7.52
N ALA A 27 -11.27 13.37 7.86
CA ALA A 27 -12.30 14.25 8.38
C ALA A 27 -11.92 14.90 9.72
N LEU A 28 -11.37 14.14 10.67
CA LEU A 28 -10.93 14.66 11.97
C LEU A 28 -9.80 15.69 11.82
N LEU A 29 -8.81 15.43 10.93
CA LEU A 29 -7.70 16.34 10.69
C LEU A 29 -8.18 17.65 10.04
N LEU A 30 -9.11 17.58 9.07
CA LEU A 30 -9.66 18.78 8.46
C LEU A 30 -10.55 19.57 9.42
N LEU A 31 -11.32 18.89 10.27
CA LEU A 31 -12.11 19.56 11.32
C LEU A 31 -11.18 20.26 12.31
N ALA A 32 -10.11 19.61 12.76
CA ALA A 32 -9.13 20.23 13.65
C ALA A 32 -8.45 21.44 12.97
N ALA A 33 -8.10 21.35 11.70
CA ALA A 33 -7.55 22.46 10.93
C ALA A 33 -8.54 23.61 10.83
N LEU A 34 -9.83 23.33 10.59
CA LEU A 34 -10.89 24.35 10.52
C LEU A 34 -11.07 25.05 11.85
N ILE A 35 -11.16 24.31 12.96
CA ILE A 35 -11.28 24.88 14.30
C ILE A 35 -10.10 25.80 14.59
N TRP A 36 -8.89 25.37 14.25
CA TRP A 36 -7.68 26.17 14.46
C TRP A 36 -7.70 27.46 13.65
N THR A 37 -8.06 27.37 12.37
CA THR A 37 -8.18 28.55 11.49
C THR A 37 -9.26 29.54 11.97
N LEU A 38 -10.38 29.03 12.54
CA LEU A 38 -11.45 29.88 13.09
C LEU A 38 -11.10 30.49 14.44
N ALA A 39 -10.15 29.90 15.20
CA ALA A 39 -9.68 30.45 16.47
C ALA A 39 -8.80 31.71 16.32
N GLY A 40 -8.53 32.13 15.08
CA GLY A 40 -7.84 33.39 14.81
C GLY A 40 -6.32 33.28 14.72
N ASP A 41 -5.78 32.08 14.71
CA ASP A 41 -4.38 31.87 14.36
C ASP A 41 -4.23 31.94 12.83
N ASP A 42 -3.37 32.81 12.36
CA ASP A 42 -2.93 32.85 10.96
C ASP A 42 -2.53 31.46 10.49
N LEU A 43 -2.57 31.20 9.18
CA LEU A 43 -2.18 29.94 8.52
C LEU A 43 -0.75 29.55 8.92
N SER A 44 -0.59 29.13 10.18
CA SER A 44 0.68 28.63 10.70
C SER A 44 1.00 27.25 10.13
N PHE A 45 2.23 26.83 10.25
CA PHE A 45 2.71 25.54 9.74
C PHE A 45 1.84 24.35 10.20
N PHE A 46 1.31 24.40 11.42
CA PHE A 46 0.59 23.27 12.01
C PHE A 46 -0.79 23.01 11.35
N PRO A 47 -1.71 24.00 11.23
CA PRO A 47 -2.97 23.81 10.49
C PRO A 47 -2.72 23.43 9.04
N PHE A 48 -1.72 24.00 8.38
CA PHE A 48 -1.33 23.60 7.03
C PHE A 48 -0.97 22.09 6.94
N LEU A 49 -0.20 21.58 7.91
CA LEU A 49 0.14 20.16 7.98
C LEU A 49 -1.10 19.28 8.16
N LEU A 50 -2.05 19.70 9.01
CA LEU A 50 -3.33 18.98 9.20
C LEU A 50 -4.14 18.92 7.91
N MET A 51 -4.21 20.01 7.15
CA MET A 51 -4.89 20.07 5.85
C MET A 51 -4.22 19.15 4.84
N LEU A 52 -2.90 19.16 4.78
CA LEU A 52 -2.11 18.34 3.87
C LEU A 52 -2.32 16.84 4.14
N VAL A 53 -2.20 16.41 5.40
CA VAL A 53 -2.38 15.01 5.78
C VAL A 53 -3.84 14.59 5.64
N GLY A 54 -4.77 15.46 6.02
CA GLY A 54 -6.22 15.22 5.86
C GLY A 54 -6.61 15.02 4.40
N GLY A 55 -6.17 15.91 3.51
CA GLY A 55 -6.39 15.79 2.09
C GLY A 55 -5.77 14.51 1.49
N TRP A 56 -4.57 14.16 1.95
CA TRP A 56 -3.91 12.91 1.54
C TRP A 56 -4.72 11.67 1.93
N CYS A 57 -5.31 11.66 3.13
CA CYS A 57 -6.19 10.58 3.57
C CYS A 57 -7.40 10.40 2.64
N PHE A 58 -8.02 11.49 2.18
CA PHE A 58 -9.14 11.43 1.25
C PHE A 58 -8.71 10.92 -0.13
N GLY A 59 -7.63 11.45 -0.69
CA GLY A 59 -7.07 11.00 -1.96
C GLY A 59 -6.72 9.51 -1.93
N PHE A 60 -6.05 9.06 -0.88
CA PHE A 60 -5.72 7.65 -0.67
C PHE A 60 -6.96 6.76 -0.57
N ALA A 61 -7.97 7.18 0.20
CA ALA A 61 -9.23 6.43 0.32
C ALA A 61 -9.94 6.30 -1.03
N PHE A 62 -10.02 7.37 -1.81
CA PHE A 62 -10.63 7.40 -3.12
C PHE A 62 -9.91 6.47 -4.10
N VAL A 63 -8.58 6.55 -4.20
CA VAL A 63 -7.78 5.69 -5.07
C VAL A 63 -7.99 4.21 -4.71
N ASN A 64 -7.95 3.87 -3.41
CA ASN A 64 -8.21 2.51 -2.97
C ASN A 64 -9.64 2.03 -3.27
N ALA A 65 -10.65 2.90 -3.17
CA ALA A 65 -12.02 2.58 -3.51
C ALA A 65 -12.15 2.26 -5.00
N THR A 66 -11.61 3.12 -5.87
CA THR A 66 -11.66 2.93 -7.33
C THR A 66 -10.86 1.72 -7.81
N LEU A 67 -9.77 1.35 -7.10
CA LEU A 67 -8.99 0.13 -7.38
C LEU A 67 -9.77 -1.16 -7.05
N ARG A 68 -10.74 -1.10 -6.14
CA ARG A 68 -11.56 -2.25 -5.72
C ARG A 68 -12.84 -2.41 -6.51
N MET A 69 -13.17 -1.47 -7.39
CA MET A 69 -14.40 -1.53 -8.18
C MET A 69 -14.39 -2.68 -9.19
N VAL A 70 -15.53 -3.33 -9.29
CA VAL A 70 -15.77 -4.40 -10.27
C VAL A 70 -17.02 -4.01 -11.09
N PRO A 71 -16.92 -3.95 -12.43
CA PRO A 71 -15.74 -4.20 -13.26
C PRO A 71 -14.67 -3.09 -13.16
N ALA A 72 -13.41 -3.45 -13.33
CA ALA A 72 -12.27 -2.54 -13.20
C ALA A 72 -12.36 -1.30 -14.13
N ARG A 73 -13.01 -1.45 -15.29
CA ARG A 73 -13.26 -0.38 -16.25
C ARG A 73 -14.02 0.80 -15.62
N ASN A 74 -15.05 0.54 -14.82
CA ASN A 74 -15.83 1.57 -14.14
C ASN A 74 -14.95 2.36 -13.16
N GLY A 75 -14.06 1.66 -12.43
CA GLY A 75 -13.10 2.31 -11.56
C GLY A 75 -12.11 3.22 -12.29
N VAL A 76 -11.71 2.88 -13.53
CA VAL A 76 -10.84 3.72 -14.35
C VAL A 76 -11.57 4.98 -14.81
N PHE A 77 -12.80 4.84 -15.32
CA PHE A 77 -13.59 5.99 -15.78
C PHE A 77 -13.93 6.94 -14.63
N LEU A 78 -14.37 6.41 -13.49
CA LEU A 78 -14.63 7.23 -12.29
C LEU A 78 -13.36 7.96 -11.84
N HIS A 79 -12.23 7.27 -11.83
CA HIS A 79 -10.95 7.86 -11.42
C HIS A 79 -10.54 9.00 -12.38
N ALA A 80 -10.58 8.76 -13.67
CA ALA A 80 -10.26 9.77 -14.69
C ALA A 80 -11.24 10.97 -14.63
N GLY A 81 -12.54 10.71 -14.52
CA GLY A 81 -13.55 11.76 -14.39
C GLY A 81 -13.30 12.65 -13.17
N VAL A 82 -13.09 12.04 -12.00
CA VAL A 82 -12.80 12.80 -10.76
C VAL A 82 -11.47 13.55 -10.87
N ALA A 83 -10.42 12.98 -11.47
CA ALA A 83 -9.16 13.67 -11.69
C ALA A 83 -9.32 14.93 -12.55
N ILE A 84 -10.12 14.85 -13.62
CA ILE A 84 -10.39 15.98 -14.51
C ILE A 84 -11.22 17.04 -13.77
N VAL A 85 -12.33 16.64 -13.13
CA VAL A 85 -13.21 17.57 -12.42
C VAL A 85 -12.47 18.28 -11.28
N LEU A 86 -11.70 17.54 -10.49
CA LEU A 86 -10.93 18.10 -9.38
C LEU A 86 -9.82 19.04 -9.89
N GLY A 87 -9.15 18.68 -10.98
CA GLY A 87 -8.16 19.56 -11.62
C GLY A 87 -8.78 20.86 -12.14
N ALA A 88 -9.93 20.77 -12.80
CA ALA A 88 -10.67 21.93 -13.27
C ALA A 88 -11.19 22.80 -12.12
N ALA A 89 -11.72 22.19 -11.06
CA ALA A 89 -12.19 22.91 -9.87
C ALA A 89 -11.04 23.66 -9.16
N ILE A 90 -9.88 23.02 -8.99
CA ILE A 90 -8.70 23.68 -8.41
C ILE A 90 -8.27 24.84 -9.30
N ALA A 91 -8.18 24.65 -10.62
CA ALA A 91 -7.81 25.72 -11.53
C ALA A 91 -8.80 26.90 -11.48
N PHE A 92 -10.10 26.61 -11.43
CA PHE A 92 -11.14 27.63 -11.31
C PHE A 92 -11.04 28.41 -9.99
N VAL A 93 -10.86 27.72 -8.87
CA VAL A 93 -10.73 28.36 -7.55
C VAL A 93 -9.42 29.18 -7.44
N VAL A 94 -8.34 28.75 -8.10
CA VAL A 94 -7.08 29.52 -8.13
C VAL A 94 -7.25 30.81 -8.93
N GLU A 95 -8.05 30.79 -10.02
CA GLU A 95 -8.23 31.96 -10.89
C GLU A 95 -9.27 32.94 -10.34
N TYR A 96 -10.40 32.41 -9.83
CA TYR A 96 -11.57 33.22 -9.47
C TYR A 96 -11.94 33.16 -7.98
N GLY A 97 -11.21 32.38 -7.18
CA GLY A 97 -11.60 32.07 -5.79
C GLY A 97 -11.57 33.26 -4.88
N GLU A 98 -10.64 34.19 -5.05
CA GLU A 98 -10.52 35.40 -4.25
C GLU A 98 -11.75 36.29 -4.43
N ASP A 99 -12.14 36.58 -5.65
CA ASP A 99 -13.29 37.41 -5.98
C ASP A 99 -14.61 36.76 -5.50
N LEU A 100 -14.74 35.46 -5.71
CA LEU A 100 -15.92 34.71 -5.28
C LEU A 100 -16.09 34.68 -3.76
N LEU A 101 -15.00 34.51 -3.02
CA LEU A 101 -15.02 34.38 -1.57
C LEU A 101 -15.06 35.73 -0.85
N ALA A 102 -14.76 36.85 -1.53
CA ALA A 102 -14.74 38.19 -0.93
C ALA A 102 -16.08 38.60 -0.31
N SER A 103 -17.19 38.14 -0.87
CA SER A 103 -18.54 38.45 -0.42
C SER A 103 -19.08 37.54 0.71
N PHE A 104 -18.36 36.46 1.06
CA PHE A 104 -18.80 35.51 2.07
C PHE A 104 -18.29 35.85 3.48
N PRO A 105 -19.03 35.43 4.54
CA PRO A 105 -18.60 35.58 5.92
C PRO A 105 -17.29 34.83 6.20
N ASP A 106 -16.52 35.32 7.21
CA ASP A 106 -15.23 34.76 7.57
C ASP A 106 -15.22 33.24 7.80
N PRO A 107 -16.20 32.62 8.48
CA PRO A 107 -16.22 31.17 8.65
C PRO A 107 -16.33 30.39 7.34
N VAL A 108 -17.04 30.93 6.35
CA VAL A 108 -17.18 30.32 5.03
C VAL A 108 -15.86 30.43 4.26
N ARG A 109 -15.20 31.60 4.33
CA ARG A 109 -13.88 31.80 3.75
C ARG A 109 -12.85 30.85 4.33
N ALA A 110 -12.79 30.74 5.67
CA ALA A 110 -11.90 29.80 6.36
C ALA A 110 -12.15 28.35 5.92
N GLY A 111 -13.43 27.95 5.86
CA GLY A 111 -13.80 26.61 5.37
C GLY A 111 -13.36 26.35 3.94
N ALA A 112 -13.53 27.35 3.05
CA ALA A 112 -13.10 27.24 1.66
C ALA A 112 -11.57 27.10 1.53
N VAL A 113 -10.80 27.86 2.29
CA VAL A 113 -9.32 27.76 2.33
C VAL A 113 -8.89 26.37 2.81
N VAL A 114 -9.51 25.85 3.87
CA VAL A 114 -9.21 24.48 4.38
C VAL A 114 -9.47 23.44 3.31
N VAL A 115 -10.62 23.50 2.63
CA VAL A 115 -10.98 22.55 1.55
C VAL A 115 -10.03 22.70 0.36
N GLN A 116 -9.72 23.92 -0.04
CA GLN A 116 -8.83 24.20 -1.17
C GLN A 116 -7.41 23.64 -0.91
N LEU A 117 -6.84 23.93 0.25
CA LEU A 117 -5.50 23.44 0.60
C LEU A 117 -5.47 21.92 0.76
N ALA A 118 -6.52 21.31 1.31
CA ALA A 118 -6.66 19.85 1.39
C ALA A 118 -6.89 19.19 0.03
N ALA A 119 -7.52 19.88 -0.92
CA ALA A 119 -7.75 19.35 -2.27
C ALA A 119 -6.44 19.16 -3.06
N ILE A 120 -5.41 19.95 -2.80
CA ILE A 120 -4.12 19.86 -3.49
C ILE A 120 -3.46 18.49 -3.29
N PRO A 121 -3.17 18.03 -2.06
CA PRO A 121 -2.57 16.71 -1.84
C PRO A 121 -3.53 15.56 -2.22
N ALA A 122 -4.84 15.74 -2.09
CA ALA A 122 -5.82 14.77 -2.59
C ALA A 122 -5.74 14.62 -4.10
N ALA A 123 -5.70 15.72 -4.84
CA ALA A 123 -5.52 15.74 -6.29
C ALA A 123 -4.20 15.10 -6.70
N GLY A 124 -3.10 15.43 -6.02
CA GLY A 124 -1.78 14.83 -6.26
C GLY A 124 -1.84 13.30 -6.18
N TRP A 125 -2.50 12.75 -5.15
CA TRP A 125 -2.65 11.31 -4.98
C TRP A 125 -3.54 10.67 -6.07
N ILE A 126 -4.63 11.34 -6.44
CA ILE A 126 -5.53 10.90 -7.50
C ILE A 126 -4.80 10.89 -8.84
N TRP A 127 -4.04 11.94 -9.18
CA TRP A 127 -3.27 11.99 -10.42
C TRP A 127 -2.15 10.95 -10.47
N LEU A 128 -1.43 10.74 -9.38
CA LEU A 128 -0.42 9.66 -9.28
C LEU A 128 -1.05 8.28 -9.49
N GLY A 129 -2.21 8.04 -8.90
CA GLY A 129 -2.96 6.81 -9.11
C GLY A 129 -3.42 6.62 -10.56
N LEU A 130 -3.79 7.70 -11.25
CA LEU A 130 -4.15 7.66 -12.67
C LEU A 130 -2.94 7.35 -13.55
N VAL A 131 -1.80 8.01 -13.32
CA VAL A 131 -0.54 7.74 -14.03
C VAL A 131 -0.12 6.28 -13.85
N SER A 132 -0.19 5.75 -12.63
CA SER A 132 0.09 4.34 -12.36
C SER A 132 -0.78 3.41 -13.20
N ARG A 133 -2.08 3.69 -13.31
CA ARG A 133 -3.02 2.89 -14.13
C ARG A 133 -2.70 2.95 -15.62
N ILE A 134 -2.33 4.12 -16.14
CA ILE A 134 -1.93 4.28 -17.54
C ILE A 134 -0.66 3.48 -17.80
N THR A 135 0.33 3.59 -16.91
CA THR A 135 1.59 2.84 -16.99
C THR A 135 1.34 1.34 -16.97
N ASP A 136 0.46 0.85 -16.09
CA ASP A 136 0.08 -0.56 -16.03
C ASP A 136 -0.55 -1.06 -17.34
N VAL A 137 -1.41 -0.24 -17.97
CA VAL A 137 -2.01 -0.59 -19.26
C VAL A 137 -0.96 -0.66 -20.36
N MET A 138 -0.03 0.29 -20.39
CA MET A 138 1.08 0.30 -21.37
C MET A 138 1.99 -0.91 -21.17
N THR A 139 2.39 -1.18 -19.94
CA THR A 139 3.24 -2.33 -19.58
C THR A 139 2.56 -3.66 -19.95
N ARG A 140 1.26 -3.79 -19.74
CA ARG A 140 0.49 -4.97 -20.16
C ARG A 140 0.41 -5.13 -21.68
N ARG A 141 0.34 -4.03 -22.44
CA ARG A 141 0.38 -4.07 -23.90
C ARG A 141 1.75 -4.52 -24.41
N GLU A 142 2.83 -4.04 -23.81
CA GLU A 142 4.18 -4.48 -24.12
C GLU A 142 4.43 -5.93 -23.70
N ALA A 143 3.93 -6.34 -22.54
CA ALA A 143 4.02 -7.72 -22.07
C ALA A 143 3.33 -8.72 -23.01
N LYS A 144 2.22 -8.32 -23.67
CA LYS A 144 1.58 -9.17 -24.70
C LYS A 144 2.44 -9.42 -25.93
N LYS A 145 3.45 -8.59 -26.20
CA LYS A 145 4.39 -8.75 -27.32
C LYS A 145 5.60 -9.61 -26.94
N ARG A 146 5.82 -9.88 -25.65
CA ARG A 146 6.90 -10.73 -25.15
C ARG A 146 6.40 -12.17 -24.95
N PRO A 147 7.27 -13.19 -25.06
CA PRO A 147 6.90 -14.55 -24.69
C PRO A 147 6.30 -14.51 -23.27
N VAL A 148 5.16 -15.17 -23.11
CA VAL A 148 4.41 -15.17 -21.82
C VAL A 148 5.34 -15.72 -20.75
N PRO A 149 5.72 -14.93 -19.76
CA PRO A 149 6.57 -15.43 -18.69
C PRO A 149 5.80 -16.47 -17.88
N VAL A 150 6.45 -17.56 -17.58
CA VAL A 150 5.87 -18.71 -16.90
C VAL A 150 5.90 -18.47 -15.38
N THR A 151 4.79 -18.75 -14.70
CA THR A 151 4.77 -18.77 -13.23
C THR A 151 5.58 -19.95 -12.73
N PRO A 152 6.39 -19.82 -11.65
CA PRO A 152 7.08 -20.94 -11.04
C PRO A 152 6.12 -22.11 -10.80
N GLU A 153 6.55 -23.32 -11.14
CA GLU A 153 5.73 -24.51 -10.97
C GLU A 153 6.10 -25.25 -9.67
N TRP A 154 5.16 -26.05 -9.19
CA TRP A 154 5.42 -26.94 -8.07
C TRP A 154 6.22 -28.14 -8.55
N GLU A 155 7.40 -28.29 -8.00
CA GLU A 155 8.29 -29.42 -8.25
C GLU A 155 8.17 -30.44 -7.12
N ARG A 156 8.40 -31.71 -7.44
CA ARG A 156 8.56 -32.74 -6.40
C ARG A 156 9.92 -32.52 -5.73
N GLU A 157 9.93 -32.51 -4.41
CA GLU A 157 11.18 -32.34 -3.69
C GLU A 157 12.09 -33.57 -3.90
N GLU A 158 13.39 -33.34 -4.15
CA GLU A 158 14.36 -34.41 -4.39
C GLU A 158 14.50 -35.34 -3.17
N SER A 159 14.22 -34.86 -1.96
CA SER A 159 14.18 -35.64 -0.71
C SER A 159 12.97 -36.57 -0.57
N GLY A 160 12.06 -36.59 -1.55
CA GLY A 160 11.11 -37.69 -1.81
C GLY A 160 9.67 -37.43 -1.46
N ASP A 161 9.30 -36.68 -0.44
CA ASP A 161 7.93 -36.70 0.12
C ASP A 161 7.14 -35.41 0.03
N GLY A 162 7.71 -34.35 -0.55
CA GLY A 162 7.11 -33.03 -0.57
C GLY A 162 6.90 -32.42 -1.94
N SER A 163 6.20 -31.29 -1.94
CA SER A 163 6.12 -30.40 -3.11
C SER A 163 6.78 -29.08 -2.76
N GLY A 164 7.75 -28.66 -3.55
CA GLY A 164 8.45 -27.41 -3.39
C GLY A 164 8.23 -26.45 -4.55
N VAL A 165 8.39 -25.17 -4.29
CA VAL A 165 8.42 -24.15 -5.33
C VAL A 165 9.65 -23.27 -5.14
N ARG A 166 10.40 -23.07 -6.21
CA ARG A 166 11.57 -22.21 -6.26
C ARG A 166 11.20 -20.89 -6.91
N PHE A 167 11.53 -19.80 -6.28
CA PHE A 167 11.25 -18.46 -6.78
C PHE A 167 12.28 -17.44 -6.27
N PRO A 168 12.50 -16.34 -6.98
CA PRO A 168 13.28 -15.23 -6.47
C PRO A 168 12.45 -14.48 -5.40
N GLY A 169 13.01 -14.26 -4.24
CA GLY A 169 12.35 -13.57 -3.13
C GLY A 169 13.27 -12.56 -2.46
N ILE A 170 12.67 -11.60 -1.79
CA ILE A 170 13.37 -10.64 -0.95
C ILE A 170 12.96 -10.93 0.49
N PRO A 171 13.89 -11.33 1.37
CA PRO A 171 13.59 -11.51 2.79
C PRO A 171 13.34 -10.13 3.43
N LEU A 172 12.08 -9.73 3.51
CA LEU A 172 11.71 -8.40 3.98
C LEU A 172 10.40 -8.43 4.76
N ARG A 173 10.45 -8.07 6.04
CA ARG A 173 9.25 -7.93 6.85
C ARG A 173 8.41 -6.75 6.35
N MET A 174 7.12 -6.99 6.09
CA MET A 174 6.20 -5.94 5.60
C MET A 174 6.14 -4.71 6.52
N ARG A 175 6.30 -4.90 7.83
CA ARG A 175 6.39 -3.79 8.79
C ARG A 175 7.61 -2.91 8.53
N ALA A 176 8.76 -3.52 8.24
CA ALA A 176 9.99 -2.80 7.92
C ALA A 176 9.87 -2.05 6.57
N LEU A 177 9.27 -2.67 5.56
CA LEU A 177 8.98 -2.02 4.28
C LEU A 177 8.07 -0.80 4.49
N THR A 178 6.97 -0.97 5.23
CA THR A 178 6.04 0.13 5.51
C THR A 178 6.75 1.24 6.30
N GLY A 179 7.54 0.88 7.32
CA GLY A 179 8.33 1.85 8.09
C GLY A 179 9.34 2.62 7.23
N ALA A 180 10.05 1.92 6.33
CA ALA A 180 10.97 2.55 5.39
C ALA A 180 10.26 3.52 4.44
N ILE A 181 9.10 3.15 3.90
CA ILE A 181 8.29 4.02 3.04
C ILE A 181 7.84 5.25 3.82
N ILE A 182 7.33 5.09 5.04
CA ILE A 182 6.90 6.21 5.88
C ILE A 182 8.10 7.12 6.18
N ALA A 183 9.24 6.56 6.57
CA ALA A 183 10.45 7.35 6.83
C ALA A 183 10.91 8.14 5.60
N ILE A 184 10.90 7.53 4.41
CA ILE A 184 11.20 8.20 3.15
C ILE A 184 10.23 9.37 2.93
N VAL A 185 8.92 9.14 3.06
CA VAL A 185 7.90 10.17 2.86
C VAL A 185 8.08 11.33 3.85
N VAL A 186 8.34 11.03 5.12
CA VAL A 186 8.55 12.05 6.15
C VAL A 186 9.83 12.85 5.87
N VAL A 187 10.95 12.20 5.63
CA VAL A 187 12.25 12.86 5.39
C VAL A 187 12.18 13.73 4.14
N PHE A 188 11.62 13.22 3.05
CA PHE A 188 11.51 13.99 1.80
C PHE A 188 10.41 15.03 1.86
N GLY A 189 9.34 14.80 2.60
CA GLY A 189 8.29 15.79 2.86
C GLY A 189 8.84 16.98 3.65
N LEU A 190 9.50 16.71 4.78
CA LEU A 190 10.11 17.76 5.60
C LEU A 190 11.27 18.46 4.87
N GLY A 191 12.14 17.68 4.21
CA GLY A 191 13.24 18.23 3.43
C GLY A 191 12.76 19.09 2.26
N GLY A 192 11.74 18.65 1.54
CA GLY A 192 11.10 19.42 0.47
C GLY A 192 10.48 20.73 0.98
N THR A 193 9.78 20.66 2.12
CA THR A 193 9.21 21.86 2.75
C THR A 193 10.30 22.84 3.18
N ALA A 194 11.36 22.35 3.84
CA ALA A 194 12.49 23.18 4.23
C ALA A 194 13.19 23.83 3.02
N LEU A 195 13.31 23.10 1.92
CA LEU A 195 13.89 23.58 0.68
C LEU A 195 13.02 24.68 0.03
N VAL A 196 11.69 24.50 0.04
CA VAL A 196 10.75 25.52 -0.45
C VAL A 196 10.85 26.82 0.39
N ILE A 197 10.95 26.68 1.72
CA ILE A 197 11.12 27.84 2.62
C ILE A 197 12.48 28.52 2.40
N ALA A 198 13.57 27.75 2.25
CA ALA A 198 14.92 28.30 2.08
C ALA A 198 15.12 28.99 0.72
N PHE A 199 14.34 28.62 -0.29
CA PHE A 199 14.42 29.13 -1.65
C PHE A 199 13.10 29.78 -2.11
N ASP A 200 12.40 30.47 -1.21
CA ASP A 200 11.09 31.08 -1.48
C ASP A 200 11.13 32.06 -2.68
N ASP A 201 12.17 32.88 -2.80
CA ASP A 201 12.39 33.77 -3.95
C ASP A 201 12.41 33.02 -5.29
N VAL A 202 13.05 31.85 -5.33
CA VAL A 202 13.13 31.01 -6.54
C VAL A 202 11.78 30.36 -6.79
N VAL A 203 11.10 29.90 -5.74
CA VAL A 203 9.77 29.30 -5.80
C VAL A 203 8.75 30.31 -6.32
N LEU A 204 8.80 31.56 -5.85
CA LEU A 204 7.95 32.66 -6.32
C LEU A 204 8.17 32.97 -7.80
N ARG A 205 9.44 32.99 -8.25
CA ARG A 205 9.77 33.22 -9.68
C ARG A 205 9.37 32.07 -10.60
N LEU A 206 9.54 30.83 -10.18
CA LEU A 206 9.19 29.64 -10.95
C LEU A 206 7.69 29.32 -10.91
N GLY A 207 7.01 29.79 -9.88
CA GLY A 207 5.65 29.42 -9.57
C GLY A 207 5.53 28.03 -8.92
N ALA A 208 4.56 27.87 -8.06
CA ALA A 208 4.37 26.66 -7.24
C ALA A 208 4.26 25.38 -8.09
N ARG A 209 3.64 25.42 -9.27
CA ARG A 209 3.48 24.27 -10.16
C ARG A 209 4.82 23.73 -10.66
N LEU A 210 5.68 24.61 -11.18
CA LEU A 210 7.00 24.21 -11.69
C LEU A 210 7.90 23.69 -10.56
N THR A 211 7.85 24.34 -9.40
CA THR A 211 8.60 23.91 -8.21
C THR A 211 8.21 22.50 -7.77
N ILE A 212 6.92 22.18 -7.66
CA ILE A 212 6.46 20.83 -7.28
C ILE A 212 6.90 19.79 -8.31
N ILE A 213 6.80 20.09 -9.59
CA ILE A 213 7.25 19.19 -10.65
C ILE A 213 8.77 18.99 -10.57
N LEU A 214 9.54 20.05 -10.38
CA LEU A 214 10.99 20.00 -10.28
C LEU A 214 11.42 19.15 -9.08
N VAL A 215 10.86 19.40 -7.90
CA VAL A 215 11.10 18.61 -6.68
C VAL A 215 10.73 17.15 -6.89
N GLY A 216 9.57 16.86 -7.51
CA GLY A 216 9.16 15.51 -7.83
C GLY A 216 10.11 14.78 -8.78
N VAL A 217 10.56 15.44 -9.84
CA VAL A 217 11.47 14.85 -10.84
C VAL A 217 12.89 14.74 -10.30
N VAL A 218 13.42 15.77 -9.66
CA VAL A 218 14.82 15.82 -9.24
C VAL A 218 15.08 15.04 -7.95
N ILE A 219 14.09 14.93 -7.07
CA ILE A 219 14.26 14.28 -5.76
C ILE A 219 13.49 12.95 -5.72
N ALA A 220 12.17 12.97 -5.92
CA ALA A 220 11.35 11.79 -5.69
C ALA A 220 11.65 10.65 -6.68
N LEU A 221 11.94 10.98 -7.94
CA LEU A 221 12.21 9.99 -8.97
C LEU A 221 13.55 9.27 -8.75
N PRO A 222 14.69 9.94 -8.50
CA PRO A 222 15.94 9.27 -8.13
C PRO A 222 15.81 8.42 -6.86
N VAL A 223 15.13 8.92 -5.83
CA VAL A 223 14.90 8.18 -4.59
C VAL A 223 14.12 6.89 -4.85
N TYR A 224 13.07 6.96 -5.66
CA TYR A 224 12.32 5.78 -6.09
C TYR A 224 13.20 4.76 -6.81
N PHE A 225 14.05 5.20 -7.75
CA PHE A 225 14.96 4.31 -8.46
C PHE A 225 16.03 3.71 -7.56
N ILE A 226 16.62 4.51 -6.68
CA ILE A 226 17.62 4.03 -5.71
C ILE A 226 16.99 3.00 -4.78
N PHE A 227 15.82 3.31 -4.21
CA PHE A 227 15.09 2.41 -3.31
C PHE A 227 14.75 1.08 -3.97
N THR A 228 14.19 1.12 -5.18
CA THR A 228 13.87 -0.09 -5.93
C THR A 228 15.12 -0.88 -6.35
N ALA A 229 16.21 -0.20 -6.70
CA ALA A 229 17.47 -0.86 -7.02
C ALA A 229 18.08 -1.55 -5.79
N LEU A 230 18.04 -0.90 -4.62
CA LEU A 230 18.51 -1.48 -3.36
C LEU A 230 17.68 -2.71 -2.96
N LEU A 231 16.36 -2.64 -3.09
CA LEU A 231 15.49 -3.79 -2.84
C LEU A 231 15.82 -4.95 -3.79
N ARG A 232 15.97 -4.69 -5.07
CA ARG A 232 16.29 -5.71 -6.08
C ARG A 232 17.66 -6.33 -5.90
N ARG A 233 18.63 -5.63 -5.33
CA ARG A 233 19.93 -6.18 -4.95
C ARG A 233 19.88 -7.23 -3.85
N ARG A 234 18.83 -7.20 -3.02
CA ARG A 234 18.56 -8.18 -1.95
C ARG A 234 17.73 -9.36 -2.42
N THR A 235 17.61 -9.56 -3.74
CA THR A 235 16.89 -10.71 -4.29
C THR A 235 17.74 -11.96 -4.08
N GLU A 236 17.17 -12.95 -3.40
CA GLU A 236 17.76 -14.26 -3.14
C GLU A 236 16.93 -15.36 -3.79
N SER A 237 17.55 -16.52 -4.04
CA SER A 237 16.81 -17.71 -4.44
C SER A 237 16.15 -18.29 -3.22
N CYS A 238 14.82 -18.38 -3.26
CA CYS A 238 14.02 -18.95 -2.19
C CYS A 238 13.40 -20.27 -2.66
N LEU A 239 13.38 -21.26 -1.77
CA LEU A 239 12.67 -22.52 -1.94
C LEU A 239 11.71 -22.70 -0.78
N VAL A 240 10.45 -22.93 -1.08
CA VAL A 240 9.45 -23.28 -0.07
C VAL A 240 8.90 -24.66 -0.40
N ALA A 241 9.13 -25.61 0.50
CA ALA A 241 8.73 -26.99 0.32
C ALA A 241 7.81 -27.44 1.46
N PHE A 242 6.72 -28.07 1.10
CA PHE A 242 5.76 -28.69 2.04
C PHE A 242 5.98 -30.19 2.04
N GLY A 243 6.63 -30.67 3.10
CA GLY A 243 6.79 -32.10 3.39
C GLY A 243 5.50 -32.74 3.90
N ASN A 244 5.62 -33.91 4.51
CA ASN A 244 4.48 -34.59 5.13
C ASN A 244 4.04 -33.90 6.43
N ASP A 245 4.98 -33.54 7.30
CA ASP A 245 4.72 -32.98 8.63
C ASP A 245 5.42 -31.65 8.90
N GLU A 246 6.11 -31.11 7.91
CA GLU A 246 6.92 -29.92 8.06
C GLU A 246 6.89 -29.01 6.84
N LEU A 247 7.11 -27.72 7.09
CA LEU A 247 7.37 -26.69 6.12
C LEU A 247 8.85 -26.36 6.12
N ARG A 248 9.51 -26.49 4.99
CA ARG A 248 10.92 -26.09 4.80
C ARG A 248 10.95 -24.79 3.99
N VAL A 249 11.64 -23.82 4.52
CA VAL A 249 11.86 -22.53 3.85
C VAL A 249 13.35 -22.29 3.75
N THR A 250 13.88 -22.35 2.54
CA THR A 250 15.29 -22.06 2.26
C THR A 250 15.40 -20.68 1.64
N VAL A 251 16.26 -19.84 2.21
CA VAL A 251 16.54 -18.49 1.74
C VAL A 251 18.05 -18.36 1.56
N GLY A 252 18.51 -18.28 0.32
CA GLY A 252 19.94 -18.38 0.04
C GLY A 252 20.52 -19.69 0.55
N GLU A 253 21.43 -19.62 1.52
CA GLU A 253 22.06 -20.79 2.18
C GLU A 253 21.36 -21.21 3.46
N SER A 254 20.44 -20.41 3.99
CA SER A 254 19.77 -20.67 5.26
C SER A 254 18.50 -21.48 5.06
N THR A 255 18.36 -22.60 5.78
CA THR A 255 17.15 -23.43 5.76
C THR A 255 16.48 -23.42 7.12
N HIS A 256 15.19 -23.10 7.12
CA HIS A 256 14.33 -23.15 8.31
C HIS A 256 13.33 -24.29 8.13
N VAL A 257 13.28 -25.18 9.13
CA VAL A 257 12.34 -26.30 9.17
C VAL A 257 11.32 -26.02 10.26
N ILE A 258 10.06 -25.96 9.91
CA ILE A 258 8.97 -25.64 10.83
C ILE A 258 7.98 -26.80 10.80
N PRO A 259 7.87 -27.59 11.86
CA PRO A 259 6.86 -28.64 11.95
C PRO A 259 5.46 -28.04 11.85
N PHE A 260 4.56 -28.66 11.07
CA PHE A 260 3.20 -28.12 10.92
C PHE A 260 2.49 -27.93 12.26
N ARG A 261 2.78 -28.74 13.26
CA ARG A 261 2.23 -28.60 14.62
C ARG A 261 2.63 -27.30 15.32
N ARG A 262 3.78 -26.72 14.95
CA ARG A 262 4.29 -25.46 15.50
C ARG A 262 4.09 -24.27 14.56
N LEU A 263 3.48 -24.50 13.41
CA LEU A 263 3.13 -23.43 12.47
C LEU A 263 1.92 -22.67 13.02
N GLU A 264 2.10 -21.40 13.30
CA GLU A 264 1.07 -20.50 13.86
C GLU A 264 0.30 -19.77 12.75
N ARG A 265 1.04 -19.31 11.75
CA ARG A 265 0.46 -18.53 10.65
C ARG A 265 1.21 -18.75 9.34
N LEU A 266 0.42 -18.94 8.27
CA LEU A 266 0.91 -18.96 6.90
C LEU A 266 0.07 -18.02 6.05
N VAL A 267 0.70 -17.05 5.40
CA VAL A 267 0.07 -16.20 4.39
C VAL A 267 0.70 -16.50 3.06
N TRP A 268 -0.12 -16.87 2.09
CA TRP A 268 0.29 -17.15 0.73
C TRP A 268 -0.45 -16.23 -0.23
N ARG A 269 0.27 -15.31 -0.85
CA ARG A 269 -0.30 -14.38 -1.83
C ARG A 269 0.33 -14.60 -3.19
N THR A 270 -0.49 -14.93 -4.19
CA THR A 270 -0.03 -15.43 -5.47
C THR A 270 0.28 -14.33 -6.48
N ARG A 271 -0.45 -13.24 -6.48
CA ARG A 271 -0.43 -12.24 -7.56
C ARG A 271 -0.07 -10.84 -7.09
N SER A 272 0.31 -9.99 -8.07
CA SER A 272 0.68 -8.58 -7.93
C SER A 272 2.10 -8.34 -7.41
N ASP A 273 2.52 -7.07 -7.44
CA ASP A 273 3.80 -6.61 -6.87
C ASP A 273 3.95 -6.93 -5.36
N TYR A 274 2.87 -7.37 -4.74
CA TYR A 274 2.84 -7.81 -3.34
C TYR A 274 2.73 -9.33 -3.19
N ALA A 275 3.05 -10.11 -4.25
CA ALA A 275 3.14 -11.57 -4.13
C ALA A 275 4.17 -11.90 -3.05
N ARG A 276 3.75 -12.68 -2.03
CA ARG A 276 4.58 -12.94 -0.85
C ARG A 276 4.15 -14.16 -0.09
N ILE A 277 5.07 -14.66 0.70
CA ILE A 277 4.86 -15.70 1.68
C ILE A 277 5.23 -15.15 3.04
N GLU A 278 4.35 -15.28 4.02
CA GLU A 278 4.66 -14.99 5.43
C GLU A 278 4.48 -16.29 6.21
N VAL A 279 5.48 -16.62 7.00
CA VAL A 279 5.51 -17.84 7.82
C VAL A 279 5.86 -17.43 9.25
N GLN A 280 5.02 -17.83 10.19
CA GLN A 280 5.25 -17.65 11.63
C GLN A 280 5.05 -18.98 12.34
N GLY A 281 5.97 -19.34 13.19
CA GLY A 281 5.92 -20.55 14.02
C GLY A 281 7.31 -21.02 14.42
N ASP A 282 7.40 -21.78 15.50
CA ASP A 282 8.66 -22.33 16.07
C ASP A 282 9.77 -21.28 16.27
N GLY A 283 9.40 -20.06 16.69
CA GLY A 283 10.33 -18.94 16.85
C GLY A 283 10.79 -18.28 15.54
N VAL A 284 10.33 -18.79 14.39
CA VAL A 284 10.62 -18.24 13.05
C VAL A 284 9.54 -17.26 12.66
N ASP A 285 9.93 -16.06 12.20
CA ASP A 285 9.06 -15.04 11.63
C ASP A 285 9.70 -14.55 10.32
N LEU A 286 9.33 -15.21 9.23
CA LEU A 286 9.86 -14.96 7.90
C LEU A 286 8.79 -14.35 6.99
N SER A 287 9.20 -13.37 6.20
CA SER A 287 8.40 -12.80 5.13
C SER A 287 9.25 -12.69 3.87
N LEU A 288 8.81 -13.36 2.82
CA LEU A 288 9.48 -13.42 1.50
C LEU A 288 8.61 -12.72 0.47
N VAL A 289 9.06 -11.60 -0.04
CA VAL A 289 8.34 -10.83 -1.06
C VAL A 289 8.87 -11.21 -2.43
N ALA A 290 8.06 -11.92 -3.21
CA ALA A 290 8.39 -12.32 -4.58
C ALA A 290 8.08 -11.18 -5.58
N GLY A 291 6.97 -10.46 -5.41
CA GLY A 291 6.51 -9.46 -6.37
C GLY A 291 7.46 -8.29 -6.62
N LEU A 292 8.33 -7.96 -5.67
CA LEU A 292 9.34 -6.91 -5.80
C LEU A 292 10.71 -7.45 -6.25
N ALA A 293 10.91 -8.76 -6.22
CA ALA A 293 12.15 -9.39 -6.62
C ALA A 293 12.36 -9.28 -8.14
N LYS A 294 13.62 -9.36 -8.55
CA LYS A 294 13.95 -9.39 -9.99
C LYS A 294 13.80 -10.83 -10.50
N PRO A 295 12.76 -11.15 -11.28
CA PRO A 295 12.60 -12.50 -11.80
C PRO A 295 13.70 -12.83 -12.81
N PRO A 296 14.14 -14.10 -12.90
CA PRO A 296 14.97 -14.58 -14.00
C PRO A 296 14.26 -14.40 -15.34
N ARG A 297 15.02 -14.44 -16.43
CA ARG A 297 14.46 -14.32 -17.78
C ARG A 297 13.44 -15.45 -18.02
N GLY A 298 12.24 -15.10 -18.44
CA GLY A 298 11.17 -16.06 -18.75
C GLY A 298 10.26 -16.45 -17.57
N LEU A 299 10.56 -16.03 -16.35
CA LEU A 299 9.70 -16.27 -15.19
C LEU A 299 8.94 -15.00 -14.74
N THR A 300 7.78 -15.19 -14.11
CA THR A 300 7.06 -14.12 -13.45
C THR A 300 7.54 -13.97 -12.00
N ALA A 301 7.28 -12.80 -11.42
CA ALA A 301 7.41 -12.58 -9.97
C ALA A 301 6.15 -13.03 -9.20
N GLU A 302 5.29 -13.83 -9.80
CA GLU A 302 4.09 -14.39 -9.18
C GLU A 302 4.40 -15.74 -8.53
N LEU A 303 3.56 -16.14 -7.59
CA LEU A 303 3.63 -17.43 -6.93
C LEU A 303 2.49 -18.33 -7.43
N PRO A 304 2.72 -19.63 -7.59
CA PRO A 304 1.64 -20.55 -7.94
C PRO A 304 0.64 -20.67 -6.80
N PRO A 305 -0.64 -21.00 -7.08
CA PRO A 305 -1.61 -21.28 -6.03
C PRO A 305 -1.18 -22.52 -5.22
N LEU A 306 -1.50 -22.53 -3.93
CA LEU A 306 -1.22 -23.67 -3.08
C LEU A 306 -1.95 -24.93 -3.59
N PRO A 307 -1.27 -26.10 -3.68
CA PRO A 307 -1.90 -27.33 -4.09
C PRO A 307 -2.94 -27.81 -3.07
N ARG A 308 -4.01 -28.46 -3.52
CA ARG A 308 -5.05 -29.02 -2.65
C ARG A 308 -4.49 -29.98 -1.59
N ARG A 309 -3.41 -30.71 -1.90
CA ARG A 309 -2.73 -31.61 -0.94
C ARG A 309 -2.15 -30.83 0.25
N VAL A 310 -1.56 -29.65 -0.01
CA VAL A 310 -1.02 -28.77 1.03
C VAL A 310 -2.15 -28.25 1.91
N PHE A 311 -3.26 -27.83 1.33
CA PHE A 311 -4.45 -27.42 2.10
C PHE A 311 -4.87 -28.49 3.10
N ARG A 312 -5.10 -29.72 2.63
CA ARG A 312 -5.49 -30.82 3.48
C ARG A 312 -4.51 -31.11 4.60
N ARG A 313 -3.20 -31.06 4.32
CA ARG A 313 -2.17 -31.28 5.34
C ARG A 313 -2.19 -30.21 6.43
N LEU A 314 -2.34 -28.94 6.05
CA LEU A 314 -2.43 -27.84 7.00
C LEU A 314 -3.69 -27.94 7.86
N GLU A 315 -4.84 -28.29 7.27
CA GLU A 315 -6.08 -28.53 8.00
C GLU A 315 -5.96 -29.71 8.99
N LEU A 316 -5.37 -30.83 8.54
CA LEU A 316 -5.11 -31.99 9.40
C LEU A 316 -4.13 -31.67 10.54
N ALA A 317 -3.22 -30.72 10.33
CA ALA A 317 -2.32 -30.23 11.37
C ALA A 317 -2.99 -29.23 12.33
N GLY A 318 -4.32 -29.01 12.22
CA GLY A 318 -5.08 -28.12 13.11
C GLY A 318 -5.02 -26.62 12.72
N MET A 319 -4.65 -26.31 11.48
CA MET A 319 -4.73 -24.94 10.99
C MET A 319 -6.10 -24.68 10.35
N THR A 320 -6.65 -23.48 10.59
CA THR A 320 -7.91 -23.03 9.99
C THR A 320 -7.64 -22.01 8.89
N GLN A 321 -8.34 -22.18 7.77
CA GLN A 321 -8.27 -21.20 6.69
C GLN A 321 -9.14 -19.99 7.03
N GLU A 322 -8.56 -18.82 7.06
CA GLU A 322 -9.31 -17.56 7.16
C GLU A 322 -9.94 -17.19 5.82
N SER A 323 -11.21 -16.81 5.85
CA SER A 323 -11.90 -16.28 4.67
C SER A 323 -11.29 -14.95 4.26
N SER A 324 -10.58 -14.93 3.14
CA SER A 324 -10.07 -13.70 2.54
C SER A 324 -11.04 -13.17 1.49
N ARG A 325 -11.33 -11.86 1.55
CA ARG A 325 -12.10 -11.17 0.48
C ARG A 325 -11.36 -11.15 -0.87
N ARG A 326 -10.08 -11.46 -0.88
CA ARG A 326 -9.24 -11.50 -2.09
C ARG A 326 -8.97 -12.93 -2.48
N ARG A 327 -9.28 -13.29 -3.71
CA ARG A 327 -9.07 -14.64 -4.27
C ARG A 327 -7.59 -15.01 -4.44
N ASP A 328 -6.69 -14.01 -4.40
CA ASP A 328 -5.24 -14.17 -4.57
C ASP A 328 -4.50 -14.35 -3.25
N VAL A 329 -5.19 -14.36 -2.11
CA VAL A 329 -4.61 -14.49 -0.79
C VAL A 329 -5.22 -15.64 -0.03
N THR A 330 -4.38 -16.56 0.39
CA THR A 330 -4.74 -17.67 1.29
C THR A 330 -4.06 -17.44 2.63
N ILE A 331 -4.81 -17.52 3.71
CA ILE A 331 -4.32 -17.33 5.08
C ILE A 331 -4.71 -18.54 5.88
N PHE A 332 -3.74 -19.15 6.53
CA PHE A 332 -3.94 -20.20 7.54
C PHE A 332 -3.46 -19.66 8.89
N THR A 333 -4.26 -19.89 9.92
CA THR A 333 -3.95 -19.53 11.31
C THR A 333 -4.28 -20.69 12.24
N ARG A 334 -3.52 -20.82 13.29
CA ARG A 334 -3.83 -21.74 14.39
C ARG A 334 -4.66 -21.01 15.44
N SER A 335 -5.71 -21.65 15.92
CA SER A 335 -6.49 -21.10 17.03
C SER A 335 -5.65 -21.11 18.31
N PRO A 336 -5.64 -20.02 19.09
CA PRO A 336 -4.87 -19.96 20.35
C PRO A 336 -5.30 -20.99 21.41
N GLU A 337 -6.45 -21.63 21.23
CA GLU A 337 -6.94 -22.69 22.15
C GLU A 337 -6.29 -24.07 21.89
N GLN A 338 -5.47 -24.20 20.83
CA GLN A 338 -4.82 -25.46 20.43
C GLN A 338 -3.29 -25.39 20.45
N ALA A 339 -2.73 -24.31 20.98
CA ALA A 339 -1.28 -24.09 21.09
C ALA A 339 -0.73 -24.53 22.44
#